data_adb1ece0bf165adb9ea32dd6f7ef0acd
#
_entry.id   adb1ece0bf165adb9ea32dd6f7ef0acd
#
_cell.length_a   1.000
_cell.length_b   1.000
_cell.length_c   1.000
_cell.angle_alpha   90.00
_cell.angle_beta   90.00
_cell.angle_gamma   90.00
#
_symmetry.space_group_name_H-M   'P 1'
#
loop_
_entity.id
_entity.type
_entity.pdbx_description
1 polymer ?
#
loop_
_entity_poly.entity_id
_entity_poly.type
_entity_poly.pdbx_seq_one_letter_code
_entity_poly.pdbx_strand_id
1 'polypeptide(L)'
;YELVVQTKPGIRGAYQDAFPFIRGDLVITFSPDGNAVPELIPDLVEKLNQGFDMVVVSRYLDDAKSLDDDALSSFGNWLFTKTINVLYGANYTDAMGIYRGYRTQLLADLGLLDDRWYGWLERILGITGLGCEPLISTRVARAKLRIGEIQGDEPGRLDGHSRVFPNIF
;
A
#
# COMPACT_ATOMS: atom_id res chain seq x y z
N TYR A 1 -22.22 -2.29 5.12
CA TYR A 1 -20.89 -2.03 5.65
C TYR A 1 -20.73 -2.65 7.02
N GLU A 2 -19.52 -2.96 7.41
CA GLU A 2 -19.18 -3.51 8.72
C GLU A 2 -18.11 -2.62 9.35
N LEU A 3 -18.30 -2.22 10.60
CA LEU A 3 -17.32 -1.44 11.34
C LEU A 3 -16.48 -2.39 12.19
N VAL A 4 -15.18 -2.45 11.90
CA VAL A 4 -14.22 -3.22 12.70
C VAL A 4 -13.39 -2.25 13.54
N VAL A 5 -13.48 -2.39 14.86
CA VAL A 5 -12.65 -1.62 15.78
C VAL A 5 -11.35 -2.36 15.99
N GLN A 6 -10.23 -1.74 15.60
CA GLN A 6 -8.93 -2.37 15.73
C GLN A 6 -8.53 -2.57 17.21
N THR A 7 -7.92 -3.70 17.48
CA THR A 7 -7.42 -4.07 18.82
C THR A 7 -5.92 -3.85 18.95
N LYS A 8 -5.20 -3.89 17.83
CA LYS A 8 -3.75 -3.68 17.76
C LYS A 8 -3.42 -2.31 17.16
N PRO A 9 -2.41 -1.60 17.66
CA PRO A 9 -2.05 -0.29 17.12
C PRO A 9 -1.48 -0.39 15.70
N GLY A 10 -1.61 0.71 14.95
CA GLY A 10 -1.04 0.87 13.62
C GLY A 10 -1.87 0.24 12.50
N ILE A 11 -1.52 0.57 11.26
CA ILE A 11 -2.27 0.17 10.05
C ILE A 11 -2.25 -1.35 9.85
N ARG A 12 -1.14 -2.01 10.20
CA ARG A 12 -1.04 -3.48 10.16
C ARG A 12 -2.04 -4.15 11.10
N GLY A 13 -2.19 -3.61 12.32
CA GLY A 13 -3.19 -4.10 13.28
C GLY A 13 -4.61 -3.98 12.72
N ALA A 14 -4.93 -2.87 12.08
CA ALA A 14 -6.21 -2.68 11.42
C ALA A 14 -6.46 -3.74 10.32
N TYR A 15 -5.47 -4.05 9.49
CA TYR A 15 -5.59 -5.12 8.48
C TYR A 15 -5.79 -6.49 9.12
N GLN A 16 -5.02 -6.82 10.15
CA GLN A 16 -5.15 -8.11 10.85
C GLN A 16 -6.54 -8.29 11.45
N ASP A 17 -7.10 -7.25 12.04
CA ASP A 17 -8.42 -7.29 12.65
C ASP A 17 -9.54 -7.29 11.59
N ALA A 18 -9.35 -6.62 10.44
CA ALA A 18 -10.34 -6.58 9.37
C ALA A 18 -10.34 -7.84 8.48
N PHE A 19 -9.20 -8.52 8.34
CA PHE A 19 -9.06 -9.66 7.42
C PHE A 19 -10.11 -10.76 7.62
N PRO A 20 -10.46 -11.20 8.85
CA PRO A 20 -11.47 -12.25 9.06
C PRO A 20 -12.87 -11.90 8.52
N PHE A 21 -13.13 -10.62 8.26
CA PHE A 21 -14.43 -10.14 7.76
C PHE A 21 -14.46 -9.98 6.24
N ILE A 22 -13.32 -10.11 5.56
CA ILE A 22 -13.25 -10.04 4.11
C ILE A 22 -13.92 -11.27 3.50
N ARG A 23 -14.89 -11.06 2.60
CA ARG A 23 -15.66 -12.11 1.93
C ARG A 23 -15.53 -12.06 0.41
N GLY A 24 -14.97 -10.99 -0.13
CA GLY A 24 -14.77 -10.80 -1.57
C GLY A 24 -13.46 -11.43 -2.06
N ASP A 25 -13.39 -11.68 -3.36
CA ASP A 25 -12.19 -12.20 -4.03
C ASP A 25 -11.12 -11.12 -4.23
N LEU A 26 -11.53 -9.86 -4.18
CA LEU A 26 -10.67 -8.69 -4.33
C LEU A 26 -10.74 -7.82 -3.06
N VAL A 27 -9.59 -7.30 -2.67
CA VAL A 27 -9.46 -6.30 -1.61
C VAL A 27 -8.98 -5.01 -2.24
N ILE A 28 -9.62 -3.91 -1.89
CA ILE A 28 -9.14 -2.56 -2.22
C ILE A 28 -8.87 -1.83 -0.92
N THR A 29 -7.63 -1.40 -0.75
CA THR A 29 -7.23 -0.54 0.36
C THR A 29 -7.39 0.92 -0.05
N PHE A 30 -8.06 1.68 0.79
CA PHE A 30 -8.45 3.04 0.49
C PHE A 30 -8.36 3.89 1.75
N SER A 31 -7.75 5.07 1.67
CA SER A 31 -7.71 6.02 2.79
C SER A 31 -8.94 6.93 2.76
N PRO A 32 -9.67 7.06 3.89
CA PRO A 32 -10.85 7.91 3.94
C PRO A 32 -10.56 9.37 4.30
N ASP A 33 -9.30 9.80 4.30
CA ASP A 33 -8.86 11.14 4.71
C ASP A 33 -8.94 12.19 3.58
N GLY A 34 -9.51 11.82 2.43
CA GLY A 34 -9.76 12.69 1.30
C GLY A 34 -8.60 12.79 0.31
N ASN A 35 -7.48 12.10 0.56
CA ASN A 35 -6.35 12.09 -0.37
C ASN A 35 -6.39 10.96 -1.41
N ALA A 36 -7.47 10.23 -1.49
CA ALA A 36 -7.68 9.19 -2.49
C ALA A 36 -8.98 9.44 -3.28
N VAL A 37 -8.92 9.24 -4.59
CA VAL A 37 -10.02 9.49 -5.54
C VAL A 37 -10.88 8.22 -5.68
N PRO A 38 -12.09 8.13 -5.09
CA PRO A 38 -12.88 6.89 -5.09
C PRO A 38 -13.36 6.48 -6.48
N GLU A 39 -13.42 7.39 -7.42
CA GLU A 39 -13.80 7.14 -8.82
C GLU A 39 -12.84 6.20 -9.55
N LEU A 40 -11.63 5.98 -9.01
CA LEU A 40 -10.64 5.02 -9.55
C LEU A 40 -10.86 3.58 -9.08
N ILE A 41 -11.80 3.33 -8.17
CA ILE A 41 -12.12 1.95 -7.71
C ILE A 41 -12.56 1.05 -8.87
N PRO A 42 -13.47 1.47 -9.77
CA PRO A 42 -13.84 0.66 -10.92
C PRO A 42 -12.65 0.29 -11.81
N ASP A 43 -11.73 1.21 -12.06
CA ASP A 43 -10.55 0.98 -12.91
C ASP A 43 -9.58 -0.02 -12.27
N LEU A 44 -9.41 0.03 -10.94
CA LEU A 44 -8.66 -0.99 -10.19
C LEU A 44 -9.27 -2.38 -10.36
N VAL A 45 -10.60 -2.49 -10.20
CA VAL A 45 -11.32 -3.76 -10.35
C VAL A 45 -11.23 -4.27 -11.78
N GLU A 46 -11.41 -3.42 -12.78
CA GLU A 46 -11.29 -3.79 -14.18
C GLU A 46 -9.89 -4.36 -14.48
N LYS A 47 -8.85 -3.68 -14.05
CA LYS A 47 -7.47 -4.12 -14.28
C LYS A 47 -7.16 -5.43 -13.56
N LEU A 48 -7.64 -5.63 -12.32
CA LEU A 48 -7.54 -6.91 -11.62
C LEU A 48 -8.26 -8.03 -12.38
N ASN A 49 -9.42 -7.75 -12.99
CA ASN A 49 -10.16 -8.71 -13.80
C ASN A 49 -9.44 -9.07 -15.11
N GLN A 50 -8.52 -8.23 -15.60
CA GLN A 50 -7.62 -8.53 -16.70
C GLN A 50 -6.48 -9.50 -16.33
N GLY A 51 -6.49 -10.02 -15.10
CA GLY A 51 -5.56 -11.04 -14.61
C GLY A 51 -4.33 -10.49 -13.91
N PHE A 52 -4.33 -9.24 -13.49
CA PHE A 52 -3.31 -8.74 -12.57
C PHE A 52 -3.57 -9.28 -11.15
N ASP A 53 -2.49 -9.57 -10.43
CA ASP A 53 -2.55 -10.04 -9.04
C ASP A 53 -2.67 -8.88 -8.06
N MET A 54 -2.00 -7.77 -8.37
CA MET A 54 -2.07 -6.51 -7.64
C MET A 54 -2.03 -5.34 -8.61
N VAL A 55 -2.80 -4.29 -8.30
CA VAL A 55 -2.81 -3.02 -9.03
C VAL A 55 -2.68 -1.88 -8.03
N VAL A 56 -1.77 -0.96 -8.29
CA VAL A 56 -1.53 0.23 -7.46
C VAL A 56 -2.04 1.46 -8.18
N VAL A 57 -2.70 2.36 -7.47
CA VAL A 57 -2.93 3.72 -7.95
C VAL A 57 -1.63 4.49 -7.72
N SER A 58 -0.91 4.74 -8.80
CA SER A 58 0.39 5.39 -8.73
C SER A 58 0.26 6.90 -8.82
N ARG A 59 0.89 7.57 -7.87
CA ARG A 59 1.00 9.04 -7.80
C ARG A 59 2.12 9.59 -8.68
N TYR A 60 2.89 8.70 -9.30
CA TYR A 60 4.09 9.02 -10.09
C TYR A 60 4.06 8.42 -11.49
N LEU A 61 2.92 7.86 -11.90
CA LEU A 61 2.72 7.35 -13.25
C LEU A 61 2.22 8.49 -14.13
N ASP A 62 2.86 8.66 -15.30
CA ASP A 62 2.53 9.67 -16.29
C ASP A 62 2.45 11.10 -15.69
N ASP A 63 1.31 11.76 -15.77
CA ASP A 63 1.09 13.14 -15.29
C ASP A 63 0.48 13.21 -13.88
N ALA A 64 0.38 12.07 -13.17
CA ALA A 64 -0.17 12.05 -11.80
C ALA A 64 0.63 12.94 -10.85
N LYS A 65 -0.06 13.52 -9.89
CA LYS A 65 0.52 14.44 -8.90
C LYS A 65 0.12 14.05 -7.50
N SER A 66 1.08 14.05 -6.59
CA SER A 66 0.83 14.01 -5.16
C SER A 66 0.93 15.44 -4.58
N LEU A 67 -0.14 15.88 -3.94
CA LEU A 67 -0.17 17.14 -3.18
C LEU A 67 0.08 16.92 -1.69
N ASP A 68 0.13 15.66 -1.24
CA ASP A 68 0.36 15.27 0.16
C ASP A 68 1.83 14.92 0.45
N ASP A 69 2.60 14.55 -0.57
CA ASP A 69 4.01 14.17 -0.40
C ASP A 69 4.94 15.38 -0.33
N ASP A 70 5.79 15.40 0.68
CA ASP A 70 6.95 16.30 0.75
C ASP A 70 8.16 15.72 0.00
N ALA A 71 9.21 16.52 -0.16
CA ALA A 71 10.41 16.11 -0.89
C ALA A 71 11.13 14.90 -0.26
N LEU A 72 11.08 14.75 1.07
CA LEU A 72 11.71 13.63 1.78
C LEU A 72 10.93 12.34 1.58
N SER A 73 9.61 12.41 1.69
CA SER A 73 8.70 11.28 1.45
C SER A 73 8.78 10.81 0.00
N SER A 74 8.76 11.72 -0.94
CA SER A 74 8.92 11.42 -2.38
C SER A 74 10.26 10.77 -2.69
N PHE A 75 11.36 11.28 -2.11
CA PHE A 75 12.68 10.67 -2.27
C PHE A 75 12.75 9.27 -1.65
N GLY A 76 12.19 9.09 -0.46
CA GLY A 76 12.12 7.78 0.21
C GLY A 76 11.34 6.76 -0.61
N ASN A 77 10.18 7.14 -1.15
CA ASN A 77 9.40 6.28 -2.04
C ASN A 77 10.17 5.95 -3.33
N TRP A 78 10.77 6.95 -3.96
CA TRP A 78 11.59 6.75 -5.17
C TRP A 78 12.72 5.74 -4.91
N LEU A 79 13.48 5.92 -3.83
CA LEU A 79 14.61 5.04 -3.48
C LEU A 79 14.13 3.60 -3.23
N PHE A 80 13.06 3.44 -2.45
CA PHE A 80 12.47 2.14 -2.16
C PHE A 80 11.95 1.46 -3.43
N THR A 81 11.20 2.20 -4.26
CA THR A 81 10.65 1.72 -5.53
C THR A 81 11.75 1.26 -6.48
N LYS A 82 12.81 2.07 -6.65
CA LYS A 82 13.97 1.70 -7.49
C LYS A 82 14.69 0.47 -6.94
N THR A 83 14.84 0.37 -5.63
CA THR A 83 15.47 -0.79 -5.00
C THR A 83 14.71 -2.08 -5.29
N ILE A 84 13.39 -2.10 -5.12
CA ILE A 84 12.55 -3.26 -5.44
C ILE A 84 12.63 -3.61 -6.93
N ASN A 85 12.54 -2.62 -7.80
CA ASN A 85 12.61 -2.83 -9.23
C ASN A 85 13.93 -3.47 -9.64
N VAL A 86 15.06 -2.99 -9.12
CA VAL A 86 16.38 -3.55 -9.40
C VAL A 86 16.54 -4.96 -8.82
N LEU A 87 16.18 -5.18 -7.56
CA LEU A 87 16.37 -6.47 -6.89
C LEU A 87 15.48 -7.58 -7.46
N TYR A 88 14.25 -7.25 -7.83
CA TYR A 88 13.25 -8.23 -8.23
C TYR A 88 12.80 -8.10 -9.69
N GLY A 89 13.37 -7.16 -10.46
CA GLY A 89 12.95 -6.95 -11.85
C GLY A 89 11.46 -6.58 -11.98
N ALA A 90 10.96 -5.79 -11.04
CA ALA A 90 9.63 -5.22 -11.09
C ALA A 90 9.64 -3.87 -11.83
N ASN A 91 8.46 -3.34 -12.13
CA ASN A 91 8.29 -2.09 -12.89
C ASN A 91 7.33 -1.13 -12.17
N TYR A 92 7.46 -1.00 -10.84
CA TYR A 92 6.69 -0.02 -10.10
C TYR A 92 7.13 1.40 -10.42
N THR A 93 6.18 2.31 -10.47
CA THR A 93 6.39 3.75 -10.34
C THR A 93 6.12 4.23 -8.92
N ASP A 94 5.22 3.53 -8.18
CA ASP A 94 4.88 3.79 -6.78
C ASP A 94 4.74 2.48 -5.98
N ALA A 95 5.77 2.06 -5.28
CA ALA A 95 5.74 0.84 -4.48
C ALA A 95 5.16 1.04 -3.07
N MET A 96 4.96 2.27 -2.61
CA MET A 96 4.51 2.59 -1.26
C MET A 96 3.06 3.09 -1.18
N GLY A 97 2.38 3.33 -2.31
CA GLY A 97 1.01 3.80 -2.32
C GLY A 97 0.06 2.87 -1.55
N ILE A 98 -0.75 3.42 -0.64
CA ILE A 98 -1.76 2.66 0.12
C ILE A 98 -2.97 2.33 -0.75
N TYR A 99 -3.31 3.21 -1.71
CA TYR A 99 -4.44 3.01 -2.59
C TYR A 99 -4.10 1.96 -3.65
N ARG A 100 -4.57 0.76 -3.41
CA ARG A 100 -4.30 -0.40 -4.28
C ARG A 100 -5.39 -1.44 -4.21
N GLY A 101 -5.48 -2.29 -5.23
CA GLY A 101 -6.30 -3.48 -5.22
C GLY A 101 -5.45 -4.73 -5.38
N TYR A 102 -5.86 -5.83 -4.79
CA TYR A 102 -5.21 -7.14 -4.93
C TYR A 102 -6.18 -8.29 -4.64
N ARG A 103 -5.81 -9.48 -5.08
CA ARG A 103 -6.59 -10.68 -4.78
C ARG A 103 -6.49 -11.00 -3.30
N THR A 104 -7.64 -11.26 -2.66
CA THR A 104 -7.72 -11.57 -1.22
C THR A 104 -6.77 -12.71 -0.83
N GLN A 105 -6.62 -13.69 -1.70
CA GLN A 105 -5.75 -14.85 -1.47
C GLN A 105 -4.28 -14.45 -1.20
N LEU A 106 -3.81 -13.35 -1.77
CA LEU A 106 -2.42 -12.89 -1.57
C LEU A 106 -2.09 -12.59 -0.10
N LEU A 107 -3.08 -12.19 0.69
CA LEU A 107 -2.88 -11.93 2.12
C LEU A 107 -2.39 -13.18 2.86
N ALA A 108 -2.94 -14.34 2.51
CA ALA A 108 -2.53 -15.63 3.06
C ALA A 108 -1.26 -16.17 2.39
N ASP A 109 -1.24 -16.24 1.05
CA ASP A 109 -0.15 -16.87 0.28
C ASP A 109 1.20 -16.18 0.49
N LEU A 110 1.18 -14.87 0.65
CA LEU A 110 2.37 -14.09 0.93
C LEU A 110 2.63 -13.87 2.43
N GLY A 111 1.79 -14.41 3.31
CA GLY A 111 1.94 -14.30 4.77
C GLY A 111 1.98 -12.85 5.25
N LEU A 112 1.17 -11.97 4.64
CA LEU A 112 1.22 -10.52 4.89
C LEU A 112 0.74 -10.12 6.29
N LEU A 113 -0.02 -11.00 6.93
CA LEU A 113 -0.55 -10.79 8.28
C LEU A 113 0.29 -11.46 9.38
N ASP A 114 1.41 -12.07 9.02
CA ASP A 114 2.30 -12.74 9.97
C ASP A 114 3.26 -11.72 10.61
N ASP A 115 3.09 -11.49 11.91
CA ASP A 115 3.90 -10.55 12.70
C ASP A 115 5.40 -10.87 12.74
N ARG A 116 5.80 -12.13 12.51
CA ARG A 116 7.20 -12.56 12.56
C ARG A 116 8.08 -11.79 11.57
N TRP A 117 7.52 -11.32 10.47
CA TRP A 117 8.26 -10.64 9.42
C TRP A 117 8.51 -9.15 9.71
N TYR A 118 7.68 -8.55 10.54
CA TYR A 118 7.81 -7.13 10.89
C TYR A 118 8.68 -6.91 12.13
N GLY A 119 8.55 -7.78 13.12
CA GLY A 119 9.12 -7.56 14.45
C GLY A 119 10.65 -7.43 14.50
N TRP A 120 11.40 -8.06 13.59
CA TRP A 120 12.85 -7.90 13.55
C TRP A 120 13.27 -6.55 12.94
N LEU A 121 12.57 -6.12 11.87
CA LEU A 121 12.85 -4.86 11.20
C LEU A 121 12.48 -3.66 12.09
N GLU A 122 11.31 -3.72 12.71
CA GLU A 122 10.87 -2.72 13.69
C GLU A 122 11.86 -2.58 14.85
N ARG A 123 12.38 -3.71 15.32
CA ARG A 123 13.35 -3.74 16.42
C ARG A 123 14.71 -3.14 16.02
N ILE A 124 15.19 -3.41 14.80
CA ILE A 124 16.45 -2.87 14.30
C ILE A 124 16.33 -1.37 14.03
N LEU A 125 15.21 -0.94 13.43
CA LEU A 125 15.01 0.45 13.04
C LEU A 125 14.47 1.33 14.17
N GLY A 126 14.05 0.73 15.29
CA GLY A 126 13.43 1.47 16.41
C GLY A 126 12.08 2.10 16.07
N ILE A 127 11.43 1.63 15.01
CA ILE A 127 10.12 2.11 14.53
C ILE A 127 9.06 1.08 14.86
N THR A 128 7.85 1.52 15.16
CA THR A 128 6.69 0.66 15.40
C THR A 128 5.60 0.91 14.38
N GLY A 129 4.90 -0.15 13.97
CA GLY A 129 3.73 -0.01 13.11
C GLY A 129 4.05 0.22 11.63
N LEU A 130 5.15 -0.37 11.12
CA LEU A 130 5.40 -0.39 9.68
C LEU A 130 4.16 -0.83 8.92
N GLY A 131 3.78 -0.06 7.91
CA GLY A 131 2.67 -0.36 7.02
C GLY A 131 2.86 -1.69 6.28
N CYS A 132 1.76 -2.27 5.82
CA CYS A 132 1.80 -3.49 5.01
C CYS A 132 2.29 -3.22 3.58
N GLU A 133 2.18 -1.99 3.11
CA GLU A 133 2.39 -1.60 1.72
C GLU A 133 3.79 -1.92 1.21
N PRO A 134 4.87 -1.55 1.91
CA PRO A 134 6.22 -1.90 1.47
C PRO A 134 6.45 -3.42 1.42
N LEU A 135 5.86 -4.14 2.39
CA LEU A 135 6.01 -5.59 2.45
C LEU A 135 5.25 -6.29 1.32
N ILE A 136 3.99 -5.88 1.06
CA ILE A 136 3.20 -6.47 -0.02
C ILE A 136 3.86 -6.22 -1.37
N SER A 137 4.32 -4.99 -1.65
CA SER A 137 5.02 -4.66 -2.89
C SER A 137 6.29 -5.50 -3.07
N THR A 138 7.09 -5.65 -2.01
CA THR A 138 8.30 -6.48 -2.04
C THR A 138 7.99 -7.94 -2.32
N ARG A 139 6.99 -8.52 -1.66
CA ARG A 139 6.64 -9.93 -1.79
C ARG A 139 5.99 -10.26 -3.12
N VAL A 140 5.11 -9.41 -3.60
CA VAL A 140 4.50 -9.53 -4.93
C VAL A 140 5.58 -9.50 -6.02
N ALA A 141 6.52 -8.55 -5.94
CA ALA A 141 7.65 -8.46 -6.86
C ALA A 141 8.57 -9.69 -6.79
N ARG A 142 8.92 -10.14 -5.58
CA ARG A 142 9.74 -11.34 -5.36
C ARG A 142 9.09 -12.60 -5.90
N ALA A 143 7.78 -12.73 -5.75
CA ALA A 143 7.01 -13.86 -6.25
C ALA A 143 6.76 -13.79 -7.76
N LYS A 144 7.22 -12.72 -8.44
CA LYS A 144 7.03 -12.50 -9.88
C LYS A 144 5.56 -12.50 -10.31
N LEU A 145 4.70 -12.03 -9.43
CA LEU A 145 3.28 -11.88 -9.71
C LEU A 145 3.04 -10.71 -10.67
N ARG A 146 1.89 -10.73 -11.34
CA ARG A 146 1.53 -9.68 -12.31
C ARG A 146 1.11 -8.41 -11.59
N ILE A 147 1.94 -7.39 -11.71
CA ILE A 147 1.73 -6.06 -11.12
C ILE A 147 1.20 -5.13 -12.21
N GLY A 148 0.13 -4.41 -11.91
CA GLY A 148 -0.38 -3.31 -12.71
C GLY A 148 -0.34 -2.01 -11.93
N GLU A 149 -0.32 -0.90 -12.67
CA GLU A 149 -0.51 0.43 -12.09
C GLU A 149 -1.55 1.19 -12.91
N ILE A 150 -2.32 2.03 -12.26
CA ILE A 150 -3.17 3.03 -12.88
C ILE A 150 -2.73 4.41 -12.38
N GLN A 151 -2.85 5.40 -13.23
CA GLN A 151 -2.59 6.78 -12.88
C GLN A 151 -3.65 7.28 -11.91
N GLY A 152 -3.24 7.99 -10.85
CA GLY A 152 -4.18 8.64 -9.96
C GLY A 152 -3.51 9.75 -9.15
N ASP A 153 -4.15 10.90 -9.16
CA ASP A 153 -3.72 12.01 -8.33
C ASP A 153 -3.98 11.70 -6.85
N GLU A 154 -3.13 12.25 -6.00
CA GLU A 154 -3.33 12.27 -4.56
C GLU A 154 -3.61 13.71 -4.14
N PRO A 155 -4.89 14.08 -3.97
CA PRO A 155 -5.28 15.39 -3.42
C PRO A 155 -4.69 15.59 -2.03
N GLY A 156 -4.55 16.84 -1.61
CA GLY A 156 -4.21 17.15 -0.22
C GLY A 156 -5.28 16.65 0.73
N ARG A 157 -4.89 16.21 1.92
CA ARG A 157 -5.82 15.74 2.95
C ARG A 157 -6.84 16.81 3.32
N LEU A 158 -8.05 16.36 3.65
CA LEU A 158 -9.10 17.26 4.14
C LEU A 158 -8.80 17.76 5.55
N ASP A 159 -8.09 16.96 6.36
CA ASP A 159 -7.69 17.31 7.73
C ASP A 159 -6.47 16.50 8.17
N GLY A 160 -5.67 17.08 9.09
CA GLY A 160 -4.51 16.42 9.70
C GLY A 160 -3.22 16.52 8.88
N HIS A 161 -2.16 15.94 9.43
CA HIS A 161 -0.83 15.84 8.81
C HIS A 161 -0.43 14.38 8.65
N SER A 162 0.47 14.09 7.70
CA SER A 162 1.05 12.76 7.55
C SER A 162 1.68 12.28 8.86
N ARG A 163 1.35 11.06 9.28
CA ARG A 163 1.91 10.44 10.49
C ARG A 163 3.07 9.49 10.21
N VAL A 164 3.50 9.40 8.96
CA VAL A 164 4.56 8.46 8.55
C VAL A 164 5.90 8.85 9.17
N PHE A 165 6.14 10.15 9.37
CA PHE A 165 7.28 10.68 10.10
C PHE A 165 6.84 11.70 11.15
N PRO A 166 6.24 11.24 12.28
CA PRO A 166 5.93 12.18 13.36
C PRO A 166 7.23 12.64 14.02
N ASN A 167 7.55 13.92 13.86
CA ASN A 167 8.59 14.64 14.63
C ASN A 167 10.05 14.19 14.39
N ILE A 168 10.60 14.55 13.25
CA ILE A 168 12.07 14.64 13.09
C ILE A 168 12.56 16.11 13.29
N PHE A 169 11.68 17.01 13.76
CA PHE A 169 12.09 18.38 14.16
C PHE A 169 11.47 18.77 15.49
#